data_88455658f549b719da4ca5301ed5d868
#
_entry.id   88455658f549b719da4ca5301ed5d868
#
_cell.length_a   1.000
_cell.length_b   1.000
_cell.length_c   1.000
_cell.angle_alpha   90.00
_cell.angle_beta   90.00
_cell.angle_gamma   90.00
#
_symmetry.space_group_name_H-M   'P 1'
#
loop_
_entity.id
_entity.type
_entity.pdbx_description
1 polymer ?
#
loop_
_entity_poly.entity_id
_entity_poly.type
_entity_poly.pdbx_seq_one_letter_code
_entity_poly.pdbx_strand_id
1 'polypeptide(L)'
;PGPSGTSDSSTEMRYLDTNIGMDVSYKVDNYPTLFPEVDGKKVSVYTQNTGYVPLFLEEELLLIKAEATYWSGDKPTARSLTMQAAEINFDRFNLSSIYGSSYTRYRNNYLGNETGTGNYVTTYFPADGFNIGHIMRQKYVCLYLQPEQWTDMRRYNYSCEENGIQYDNTYVYPGLKRPNNIYEAHWGDDPKAWINRINYDPETEEKYNKAELERLGAYKNYQWLRKPMIWQ
;
A
#
# COMPACT_ATOMS: atom_id res chain seq x y z
N PRO A 1 5.39 -6.55 -15.95
CA PRO A 1 5.07 -6.52 -17.36
C PRO A 1 3.57 -6.66 -17.51
N GLY A 2 2.96 -5.67 -18.16
CA GLY A 2 1.55 -5.72 -18.51
C GLY A 2 1.23 -6.87 -19.44
N PRO A 3 -0.05 -7.07 -19.78
CA PRO A 3 -0.47 -8.12 -20.67
C PRO A 3 0.34 -8.04 -21.97
N SER A 4 0.78 -9.19 -22.40
CA SER A 4 1.70 -9.44 -23.50
C SER A 4 1.59 -8.43 -24.64
N GLY A 5 2.65 -7.70 -24.92
CA GLY A 5 2.88 -7.05 -26.20
C GLY A 5 2.65 -5.55 -26.28
N THR A 6 2.30 -4.85 -25.22
CA THR A 6 2.27 -3.38 -25.22
C THR A 6 3.36 -2.83 -24.33
N SER A 7 4.34 -2.21 -24.94
CA SER A 7 5.39 -1.42 -24.26
C SER A 7 4.88 -0.08 -23.76
N ASP A 8 3.58 0.04 -23.49
CA ASP A 8 2.96 1.27 -23.05
C ASP A 8 2.93 1.29 -21.52
N SER A 9 3.91 1.98 -20.94
CA SER A 9 4.01 2.21 -19.49
C SER A 9 2.75 2.86 -18.89
N SER A 10 1.94 3.57 -19.69
CA SER A 10 0.68 4.15 -19.25
C SER A 10 -0.39 3.09 -19.00
N THR A 11 -0.34 1.99 -19.72
CA THR A 11 -1.25 0.86 -19.56
C THR A 11 -0.91 0.06 -18.31
N GLU A 12 0.37 -0.15 -18.02
CA GLU A 12 0.84 -0.84 -16.81
C GLU A 12 0.43 -0.10 -15.54
N MET A 13 0.53 1.23 -15.54
CA MET A 13 0.12 2.06 -14.41
C MET A 13 -1.40 2.03 -14.16
N ARG A 14 -2.21 1.94 -15.21
CA ARG A 14 -3.67 1.80 -15.07
C ARG A 14 -4.07 0.50 -14.38
N TYR A 15 -3.33 -0.58 -14.60
CA TYR A 15 -3.59 -1.86 -13.93
C TYR A 15 -3.29 -1.80 -12.44
N LEU A 16 -2.27 -1.09 -12.04
CA LEU A 16 -1.97 -0.88 -10.62
C LEU A 16 -3.04 -0.03 -9.92
N ASP A 17 -3.58 0.99 -10.61
CA ASP A 17 -4.56 1.91 -10.02
C ASP A 17 -6.00 1.37 -9.98
N THR A 18 -6.40 0.51 -10.93
CA THR A 18 -7.81 0.16 -11.12
C THR A 18 -8.19 -1.26 -10.71
N ASN A 19 -7.22 -2.18 -10.59
CA ASN A 19 -7.51 -3.60 -10.41
C ASN A 19 -6.98 -4.20 -9.10
N ILE A 20 -6.30 -3.45 -8.27
CA ILE A 20 -5.87 -3.92 -6.95
C ILE A 20 -7.12 -4.06 -6.06
N GLY A 21 -7.46 -5.29 -5.74
CA GLY A 21 -8.61 -5.62 -4.88
C GLY A 21 -9.88 -6.02 -5.62
N MET A 22 -9.84 -6.15 -6.93
CA MET A 22 -10.97 -6.70 -7.69
C MET A 22 -11.01 -8.23 -7.65
N ASP A 23 -12.20 -8.74 -7.82
CA ASP A 23 -12.62 -10.13 -7.80
C ASP A 23 -11.59 -11.10 -8.42
N VAL A 24 -11.24 -12.14 -7.67
CA VAL A 24 -10.37 -13.25 -8.12
C VAL A 24 -10.93 -14.03 -9.33
N SER A 25 -12.19 -13.81 -9.73
CA SER A 25 -12.74 -14.31 -10.98
C SER A 25 -12.25 -13.58 -12.21
N TYR A 26 -11.61 -12.41 -12.05
CA TYR A 26 -10.94 -11.72 -13.15
C TYR A 26 -9.74 -12.53 -13.61
N LYS A 27 -9.64 -12.72 -14.92
CA LYS A 27 -8.57 -13.52 -15.52
C LYS A 27 -7.22 -13.04 -15.03
N VAL A 28 -6.36 -13.98 -14.71
CA VAL A 28 -4.96 -13.79 -14.24
C VAL A 28 -4.18 -12.79 -15.10
N ASP A 29 -4.55 -12.62 -16.36
CA ASP A 29 -3.94 -11.72 -17.34
C ASP A 29 -4.12 -10.22 -17.01
N ASN A 30 -4.98 -9.86 -16.06
CA ASN A 30 -5.27 -8.48 -15.68
C ASN A 30 -4.50 -8.00 -14.45
N TYR A 31 -3.70 -8.85 -13.82
CA TYR A 31 -2.91 -8.50 -12.66
C TYR A 31 -1.43 -8.44 -13.01
N PRO A 32 -0.69 -7.43 -12.51
CA PRO A 32 0.77 -7.45 -12.62
C PRO A 32 1.29 -8.67 -11.89
N THR A 33 2.10 -9.46 -12.58
CA THR A 33 2.71 -10.64 -11.96
C THR A 33 3.75 -10.23 -10.93
N LEU A 34 3.75 -10.90 -9.77
CA LEU A 34 4.83 -10.79 -8.79
C LEU A 34 6.14 -11.44 -9.28
N PHE A 35 6.05 -12.24 -10.34
CA PHE A 35 7.15 -13.00 -10.93
C PHE A 35 7.41 -12.60 -12.38
N PRO A 36 7.66 -11.32 -12.69
CA PRO A 36 7.91 -10.90 -14.05
C PRO A 36 9.20 -11.53 -14.56
N GLU A 37 9.16 -12.00 -15.80
CA GLU A 37 10.31 -12.55 -16.49
C GLU A 37 10.56 -11.75 -17.79
N VAL A 38 11.82 -11.40 -18.01
CA VAL A 38 12.30 -10.83 -19.27
C VAL A 38 13.40 -11.75 -19.78
N ASP A 39 13.25 -12.26 -20.99
CA ASP A 39 14.18 -13.20 -21.62
C ASP A 39 14.47 -14.43 -20.71
N GLY A 40 13.44 -14.97 -20.05
CA GLY A 40 13.55 -16.12 -19.14
C GLY A 40 14.24 -15.83 -17.80
N LYS A 41 14.50 -14.57 -17.50
CA LYS A 41 15.09 -14.13 -16.22
C LYS A 41 14.06 -13.42 -15.37
N LYS A 42 13.99 -13.79 -14.10
CA LYS A 42 13.17 -13.07 -13.11
C LYS A 42 13.78 -11.69 -12.87
N VAL A 43 13.01 -10.65 -13.10
CA VAL A 43 13.47 -9.24 -13.00
C VAL A 43 12.96 -8.52 -11.75
N SER A 44 11.99 -9.09 -11.03
CA SER A 44 11.53 -8.49 -9.78
C SER A 44 12.55 -8.69 -8.67
N VAL A 45 12.94 -7.63 -8.01
CA VAL A 45 13.83 -7.67 -6.83
C VAL A 45 13.28 -8.49 -5.66
N TYR A 46 11.96 -8.64 -5.59
CA TYR A 46 11.29 -9.41 -4.53
C TYR A 46 11.26 -10.91 -4.78
N THR A 47 11.43 -11.36 -6.02
CA THR A 47 11.21 -12.75 -6.43
C THR A 47 12.43 -13.43 -7.05
N GLN A 48 13.56 -12.72 -7.11
CA GLN A 48 14.83 -13.29 -7.53
C GLN A 48 15.35 -14.27 -6.46
N ASN A 49 16.09 -15.30 -6.89
CA ASN A 49 16.71 -16.26 -5.96
C ASN A 49 17.69 -15.61 -4.98
N THR A 50 18.24 -14.45 -5.36
CA THR A 50 19.12 -13.59 -4.55
C THR A 50 18.37 -12.42 -3.94
N GLY A 51 17.04 -12.42 -3.99
CA GLY A 51 16.20 -11.38 -3.42
C GLY A 51 16.43 -11.26 -1.91
N TYR A 52 16.47 -10.04 -1.42
CA TYR A 52 16.55 -9.76 0.01
C TYR A 52 15.18 -9.44 0.59
N VAL A 53 14.97 -9.79 1.83
CA VAL A 53 13.82 -9.33 2.61
C VAL A 53 14.27 -8.13 3.42
N PRO A 54 13.75 -6.93 3.15
CA PRO A 54 14.12 -5.76 3.93
C PRO A 54 13.57 -5.90 5.36
N LEU A 55 14.42 -5.68 6.36
CA LEU A 55 14.01 -5.59 7.76
C LEU A 55 13.58 -4.17 8.12
N PHE A 56 14.24 -3.19 7.53
CA PHE A 56 13.97 -1.76 7.72
C PHE A 56 14.55 -0.97 6.55
N LEU A 57 13.82 0.01 6.06
CA LEU A 57 14.20 0.79 4.89
C LEU A 57 14.47 2.26 5.29
N GLU A 58 15.42 2.90 4.60
CA GLU A 58 15.71 4.32 4.80
C GLU A 58 14.49 5.19 4.45
N GLU A 59 13.80 4.88 3.35
CA GLU A 59 12.58 5.56 2.98
C GLU A 59 11.45 5.38 4.01
N GLU A 60 11.40 4.26 4.70
CA GLU A 60 10.46 4.04 5.79
C GLU A 60 10.72 5.00 6.96
N LEU A 61 11.98 5.14 7.36
CA LEU A 61 12.40 6.08 8.41
C LEU A 61 12.03 7.53 8.06
N LEU A 62 12.29 7.93 6.82
CA LEU A 62 11.92 9.26 6.33
C LEU A 62 10.41 9.48 6.35
N LEU A 63 9.62 8.47 6.00
CA LEU A 63 8.16 8.56 6.00
C LEU A 63 7.57 8.56 7.42
N ILE A 64 8.16 7.82 8.37
CA ILE A 64 7.81 7.93 9.79
C ILE A 64 8.11 9.35 10.31
N LYS A 65 9.28 9.89 9.96
CA LYS A 65 9.64 11.25 10.30
C LYS A 65 8.71 12.28 9.66
N ALA A 66 8.36 12.08 8.38
CA ALA A 66 7.41 12.94 7.66
C ALA A 66 6.04 12.97 8.34
N GLU A 67 5.53 11.80 8.73
CA GLU A 67 4.26 11.67 9.44
C GLU A 67 4.29 12.40 10.80
N ALA A 68 5.33 12.17 11.60
CA ALA A 68 5.50 12.87 12.88
C ALA A 68 5.61 14.38 12.70
N THR A 69 6.35 14.84 11.69
CA THR A 69 6.53 16.27 11.36
C THR A 69 5.21 16.88 10.88
N TYR A 70 4.41 16.15 10.10
CA TYR A 70 3.07 16.57 9.68
C TYR A 70 2.18 16.84 10.90
N TRP A 71 2.12 15.89 11.83
CA TRP A 71 1.29 16.02 13.03
C TRP A 71 1.82 17.06 14.03
N SER A 72 3.09 17.42 13.96
CA SER A 72 3.63 18.57 14.70
C SER A 72 3.27 19.93 14.08
N GLY A 73 2.65 19.95 12.90
CA GLY A 73 2.19 21.15 12.20
C GLY A 73 3.11 21.68 11.11
N ASP A 74 4.29 21.08 10.91
CA ASP A 74 5.23 21.49 9.85
C ASP A 74 4.99 20.72 8.54
N LYS A 75 3.92 21.08 7.86
CA LYS A 75 3.54 20.46 6.57
C LYS A 75 4.58 20.64 5.46
N PRO A 76 5.26 21.80 5.30
CA PRO A 76 6.33 21.95 4.30
C PRO A 76 7.49 20.98 4.48
N THR A 77 7.99 20.82 5.70
CA THR A 77 9.07 19.88 6.00
C THR A 77 8.59 18.43 5.81
N ALA A 78 7.39 18.10 6.24
CA ALA A 78 6.80 16.77 6.02
C ALA A 78 6.73 16.43 4.53
N ARG A 79 6.30 17.38 3.69
CA ARG A 79 6.30 17.25 2.23
C ARG A 79 7.71 16.96 1.67
N SER A 80 8.70 17.73 2.09
CA SER A 80 10.09 17.55 1.64
C SER A 80 10.63 16.17 2.01
N LEU A 81 10.40 15.70 3.22
CA LEU A 81 10.78 14.36 3.67
C LEU A 81 10.09 13.26 2.86
N THR A 82 8.82 13.46 2.52
CA THR A 82 8.07 12.51 1.68
C THR A 82 8.65 12.43 0.27
N MET A 83 9.05 13.54 -0.32
CA MET A 83 9.71 13.58 -1.62
C MET A 83 11.08 12.90 -1.59
N GLN A 84 11.88 13.13 -0.53
CA GLN A 84 13.16 12.45 -0.35
C GLN A 84 12.98 10.92 -0.25
N ALA A 85 11.98 10.45 0.47
CA ALA A 85 11.67 9.03 0.55
C ALA A 85 11.30 8.44 -0.83
N ALA A 86 10.52 9.18 -1.63
CA ALA A 86 10.19 8.78 -2.99
C ALA A 86 11.45 8.69 -3.87
N GLU A 87 12.35 9.65 -3.77
CA GLU A 87 13.60 9.67 -4.53
C GLU A 87 14.48 8.46 -4.21
N ILE A 88 14.70 8.16 -2.92
CA ILE A 88 15.46 6.99 -2.47
C ILE A 88 14.80 5.70 -2.98
N ASN A 89 13.48 5.61 -2.95
CA ASN A 89 12.77 4.46 -3.45
C ASN A 89 12.99 4.24 -4.95
N PHE A 90 12.94 5.30 -5.77
CA PHE A 90 13.30 5.23 -7.18
C PHE A 90 14.75 4.79 -7.40
N ASP A 91 15.69 5.35 -6.63
CA ASP A 91 17.10 5.06 -6.78
C ASP A 91 17.45 3.64 -6.35
N ARG A 92 16.76 3.12 -5.32
CA ARG A 92 16.90 1.73 -4.88
C ARG A 92 16.51 0.73 -5.95
N PHE A 93 15.44 0.96 -6.69
CA PHE A 93 15.01 0.07 -7.75
C PHE A 93 15.79 0.25 -9.06
N ASN A 94 16.19 1.46 -9.37
CA ASN A 94 16.97 1.86 -10.54
C ASN A 94 16.68 1.06 -11.82
N LEU A 95 15.45 1.14 -12.29
CA LEU A 95 14.99 0.39 -13.45
C LEU A 95 15.42 1.02 -14.80
N SER A 96 16.32 1.99 -14.77
CA SER A 96 16.83 2.66 -15.99
C SER A 96 17.52 1.70 -16.96
N SER A 97 18.15 0.64 -16.46
CA SER A 97 18.76 -0.40 -17.30
C SER A 97 17.74 -1.24 -18.08
N ILE A 98 16.48 -1.29 -17.60
CA ILE A 98 15.40 -2.07 -18.22
C ILE A 98 14.53 -1.19 -19.10
N TYR A 99 14.15 0.00 -18.61
CA TYR A 99 13.19 0.89 -19.26
C TYR A 99 13.81 2.16 -19.86
N GLY A 100 15.14 2.35 -19.73
CA GLY A 100 15.88 3.44 -20.34
C GLY A 100 15.36 4.83 -19.99
N SER A 101 15.26 5.69 -21.02
CA SER A 101 14.82 7.08 -20.87
C SER A 101 13.37 7.23 -20.38
N SER A 102 12.53 6.24 -20.61
CA SER A 102 11.14 6.26 -20.13
C SER A 102 11.07 6.23 -18.61
N TYR A 103 11.91 5.43 -17.96
CA TYR A 103 12.01 5.41 -16.50
C TYR A 103 12.53 6.74 -15.94
N THR A 104 13.60 7.27 -16.53
CA THR A 104 14.16 8.55 -16.09
C THR A 104 13.14 9.68 -16.21
N ARG A 105 12.42 9.74 -17.32
CA ARG A 105 11.36 10.73 -17.53
C ARG A 105 10.23 10.56 -16.50
N TYR A 106 9.80 9.33 -16.24
CA TYR A 106 8.76 9.07 -15.24
C TYR A 106 9.20 9.50 -13.84
N ARG A 107 10.42 9.12 -13.43
CA ARG A 107 11.02 9.55 -12.15
C ARG A 107 11.06 11.07 -12.02
N ASN A 108 11.55 11.75 -13.07
CA ASN A 108 11.66 13.21 -13.06
C ASN A 108 10.29 13.89 -13.00
N ASN A 109 9.30 13.38 -13.73
CA ASN A 109 7.94 13.87 -13.66
C ASN A 109 7.31 13.68 -12.28
N TYR A 110 7.57 12.52 -11.66
CA TYR A 110 7.05 12.20 -10.34
C TYR A 110 7.62 13.13 -9.25
N LEU A 111 8.93 13.41 -9.32
CA LEU A 111 9.64 14.25 -8.37
C LEU A 111 9.59 15.76 -8.71
N GLY A 112 9.01 16.13 -9.86
CA GLY A 112 8.88 17.52 -10.28
C GLY A 112 10.14 18.13 -10.88
N ASN A 113 11.09 17.30 -11.30
CA ASN A 113 12.37 17.73 -11.86
C ASN A 113 12.28 18.09 -13.38
N GLU A 114 11.12 17.93 -14.00
CA GLU A 114 10.88 18.35 -15.38
C GLU A 114 9.79 19.41 -15.45
N THR A 115 10.00 20.39 -16.32
CA THR A 115 9.02 21.43 -16.66
C THR A 115 8.23 20.99 -17.89
N GLY A 116 6.92 20.74 -17.72
CA GLY A 116 6.08 20.37 -18.87
C GLY A 116 4.75 19.70 -18.48
N THR A 117 3.97 19.37 -19.50
CA THR A 117 2.75 18.58 -19.37
C THR A 117 3.10 17.16 -18.94
N GLY A 118 2.78 16.80 -17.70
CA GLY A 118 3.11 15.49 -17.14
C GLY A 118 3.82 15.57 -15.79
N ASN A 119 3.99 16.77 -15.25
CA ASN A 119 4.54 16.93 -13.91
C ASN A 119 3.54 16.46 -12.86
N TYR A 120 3.82 15.32 -12.25
CA TYR A 120 2.97 14.71 -11.22
C TYR A 120 3.23 15.26 -9.82
N VAL A 121 4.18 16.18 -9.64
CA VAL A 121 4.50 16.73 -8.31
C VAL A 121 3.31 17.42 -7.69
N THR A 122 2.48 18.08 -8.49
CA THR A 122 1.26 18.76 -8.01
C THR A 122 0.18 17.76 -7.60
N THR A 123 0.23 16.54 -8.10
CA THR A 123 -0.71 15.46 -7.76
C THR A 123 -0.25 14.67 -6.56
N TYR A 124 1.03 14.33 -6.50
CA TYR A 124 1.58 13.46 -5.46
C TYR A 124 2.15 14.23 -4.26
N PHE A 125 2.67 15.41 -4.52
CA PHE A 125 3.30 16.26 -3.51
C PHE A 125 2.89 17.73 -3.73
N PRO A 126 1.58 18.07 -3.66
CA PRO A 126 1.15 19.44 -3.84
C PRO A 126 1.78 20.35 -2.78
N ALA A 127 2.15 21.58 -3.17
CA ALA A 127 2.62 22.57 -2.20
C ALA A 127 1.47 23.05 -1.34
N ASP A 128 0.33 23.35 -2.00
CA ASP A 128 -0.92 23.72 -1.36
C ASP A 128 -1.80 22.49 -1.20
N GLY A 129 -2.33 22.28 0.01
CA GLY A 129 -3.19 21.14 0.29
C GLY A 129 -2.47 19.82 0.56
N PHE A 130 -1.14 19.84 0.78
CA PHE A 130 -0.41 18.64 1.22
C PHE A 130 -1.00 18.14 2.53
N ASN A 131 -1.33 16.85 2.58
CA ASN A 131 -2.03 16.22 3.70
C ASN A 131 -1.48 14.83 4.00
N ILE A 132 -1.98 14.24 5.08
CA ILE A 132 -1.54 12.92 5.55
C ILE A 132 -1.75 11.81 4.49
N GLY A 133 -2.76 11.91 3.65
CA GLY A 133 -3.00 10.95 2.57
C GLY A 133 -1.85 10.89 1.56
N HIS A 134 -1.16 12.00 1.29
CA HIS A 134 0.01 12.00 0.40
C HIS A 134 1.19 11.24 1.01
N ILE A 135 1.42 11.41 2.32
CA ILE A 135 2.47 10.68 3.05
C ILE A 135 2.17 9.18 3.05
N MET A 136 0.94 8.81 3.43
CA MET A 136 0.55 7.41 3.56
C MET A 136 0.48 6.70 2.20
N ARG A 137 0.10 7.40 1.14
CA ARG A 137 0.19 6.91 -0.23
C ARG A 137 1.63 6.58 -0.62
N GLN A 138 2.57 7.49 -0.34
CA GLN A 138 3.99 7.25 -0.60
C GLN A 138 4.52 6.09 0.25
N LYS A 139 4.10 6.01 1.51
CA LYS A 139 4.46 4.90 2.40
C LYS A 139 3.93 3.57 1.87
N TYR A 140 2.70 3.55 1.36
CA TYR A 140 2.12 2.36 0.73
C TYR A 140 2.94 1.87 -0.47
N VAL A 141 3.44 2.79 -1.29
CA VAL A 141 4.31 2.44 -2.44
C VAL A 141 5.68 1.94 -1.99
N CYS A 142 6.32 2.63 -1.06
CA CYS A 142 7.67 2.28 -0.58
C CYS A 142 7.71 0.95 0.16
N LEU A 143 6.66 0.63 0.91
CA LEU A 143 6.55 -0.59 1.72
C LEU A 143 5.79 -1.70 1.01
N TYR A 144 5.85 -1.74 -0.33
CA TYR A 144 5.18 -2.78 -1.09
C TYR A 144 5.59 -4.19 -0.61
N LEU A 145 4.60 -5.06 -0.35
CA LEU A 145 4.75 -6.40 0.23
C LEU A 145 5.28 -6.43 1.68
N GLN A 146 5.31 -5.31 2.38
CA GLN A 146 5.67 -5.28 3.79
C GLN A 146 4.41 -5.32 4.68
N PRO A 147 4.45 -6.04 5.82
CA PRO A 147 3.31 -6.13 6.74
C PRO A 147 2.96 -4.80 7.42
N GLU A 148 3.89 -3.85 7.44
CA GLU A 148 3.72 -2.50 7.97
C GLU A 148 2.60 -1.73 7.27
N GLN A 149 2.35 -1.99 5.98
CA GLN A 149 1.22 -1.41 5.26
C GLN A 149 -0.12 -1.74 5.92
N TRP A 150 -0.30 -2.98 6.33
CA TRP A 150 -1.52 -3.39 7.02
C TRP A 150 -1.60 -2.79 8.42
N THR A 151 -0.49 -2.66 9.11
CA THR A 151 -0.42 -1.98 10.42
C THR A 151 -0.83 -0.52 10.30
N ASP A 152 -0.34 0.19 9.28
CA ASP A 152 -0.70 1.57 9.02
C ASP A 152 -2.19 1.73 8.65
N MET A 153 -2.74 0.86 7.80
CA MET A 153 -4.16 0.89 7.46
C MET A 153 -5.04 0.73 8.70
N ARG A 154 -4.70 -0.20 9.59
CA ARG A 154 -5.41 -0.38 10.86
C ARG A 154 -5.28 0.83 11.76
N ARG A 155 -4.09 1.40 11.88
CA ARG A 155 -3.80 2.57 12.73
C ARG A 155 -4.62 3.79 12.33
N TYR A 156 -4.93 3.93 11.04
CA TYR A 156 -5.82 4.95 10.50
C TYR A 156 -7.26 4.46 10.24
N ASN A 157 -7.66 3.35 10.85
CA ASN A 157 -9.01 2.79 10.73
C ASN A 157 -9.48 2.65 9.28
N TYR A 158 -8.58 2.32 8.34
CA TYR A 158 -8.87 2.23 6.91
C TYR A 158 -9.57 3.48 6.35
N SER A 159 -9.18 4.64 6.82
CA SER A 159 -9.76 5.94 6.48
C SER A 159 -9.94 6.13 4.98
N CYS A 160 -11.17 6.04 4.49
CA CYS A 160 -11.56 6.13 3.08
C CYS A 160 -13.01 6.59 2.94
N GLU A 161 -13.45 6.81 1.72
CA GLU A 161 -14.81 7.26 1.41
C GLU A 161 -15.87 6.25 1.86
N GLU A 162 -15.59 4.95 1.77
CA GLU A 162 -16.56 3.91 2.13
C GLU A 162 -16.93 3.93 3.62
N ASN A 163 -15.96 4.16 4.50
CA ASN A 163 -16.22 4.19 5.94
C ASN A 163 -16.43 5.60 6.50
N GLY A 164 -16.14 6.63 5.73
CA GLY A 164 -16.35 8.03 6.10
C GLY A 164 -15.42 8.56 7.20
N ILE A 165 -14.39 7.81 7.60
CA ILE A 165 -13.45 8.22 8.63
C ILE A 165 -12.39 9.13 8.02
N GLN A 166 -12.21 10.31 8.60
CA GLN A 166 -11.26 11.32 8.14
C GLN A 166 -10.28 11.71 9.25
N TYR A 167 -9.08 12.12 8.85
CA TYR A 167 -8.05 12.71 9.70
C TYR A 167 -7.61 14.04 9.08
N ASP A 168 -7.58 15.10 9.85
CA ASP A 168 -7.29 16.47 9.36
C ASP A 168 -8.15 16.84 8.13
N ASN A 169 -9.47 16.53 8.21
CA ASN A 169 -10.47 16.77 7.16
C ASN A 169 -10.16 16.10 5.80
N THR A 170 -9.36 15.04 5.80
CA THR A 170 -9.04 14.28 4.58
C THR A 170 -9.13 12.78 4.81
N TYR A 171 -9.34 12.03 3.75
CA TYR A 171 -9.16 10.58 3.77
C TYR A 171 -7.68 10.24 3.67
N VAL A 172 -7.21 9.33 4.51
CA VAL A 172 -5.81 8.89 4.52
C VAL A 172 -5.52 7.98 3.33
N TYR A 173 -6.51 7.18 2.94
CA TYR A 173 -6.44 6.26 1.80
C TYR A 173 -7.59 6.54 0.83
N PRO A 174 -7.56 7.68 0.11
CA PRO A 174 -8.62 8.01 -0.82
C PRO A 174 -8.70 6.96 -1.93
N GLY A 175 -9.92 6.53 -2.23
CA GLY A 175 -10.17 5.50 -3.22
C GLY A 175 -9.94 4.05 -2.76
N LEU A 176 -9.51 3.83 -1.51
CA LEU A 176 -9.46 2.49 -0.93
C LEU A 176 -10.87 1.90 -0.88
N LYS A 177 -11.01 0.72 -1.45
CA LYS A 177 -12.27 -0.03 -1.47
C LYS A 177 -12.08 -1.39 -0.84
N ARG A 178 -13.08 -1.79 -0.10
CA ARG A 178 -13.15 -3.15 0.41
C ARG A 178 -13.38 -4.12 -0.77
N PRO A 179 -12.74 -5.30 -0.78
CA PRO A 179 -13.04 -6.31 -1.79
C PRO A 179 -14.53 -6.66 -1.80
N ASN A 180 -15.11 -6.72 -3.00
CA ASN A 180 -16.54 -7.03 -3.15
C ASN A 180 -16.88 -8.49 -2.81
N ASN A 181 -15.90 -9.38 -2.89
CA ASN A 181 -16.06 -10.82 -2.72
C ASN A 181 -15.56 -11.26 -1.34
N ILE A 182 -16.21 -10.74 -0.29
CA ILE A 182 -15.92 -11.12 1.08
C ILE A 182 -16.88 -12.23 1.48
N TYR A 183 -16.33 -13.26 2.14
CA TYR A 183 -17.15 -14.37 2.62
C TYR A 183 -18.14 -13.89 3.69
N GLU A 184 -19.43 -13.87 3.34
CA GLU A 184 -20.50 -13.28 4.15
C GLU A 184 -20.58 -13.83 5.58
N ALA A 185 -20.31 -15.14 5.77
CA ALA A 185 -20.31 -15.73 7.11
C ALA A 185 -19.30 -15.08 8.06
N HIS A 186 -18.24 -14.47 7.53
CA HIS A 186 -17.22 -13.79 8.33
C HIS A 186 -17.55 -12.32 8.59
N TRP A 187 -18.25 -11.68 7.66
CA TRP A 187 -18.44 -10.23 7.68
C TRP A 187 -19.86 -9.80 8.00
N GLY A 188 -20.81 -10.71 7.88
CA GLY A 188 -22.24 -10.39 8.01
C GLY A 188 -22.63 -9.27 7.05
N ASP A 189 -23.69 -8.58 7.39
CA ASP A 189 -24.25 -7.52 6.56
C ASP A 189 -23.59 -6.14 6.77
N ASP A 190 -22.46 -6.08 7.49
CA ASP A 190 -21.82 -4.79 7.76
C ASP A 190 -20.90 -4.36 6.60
N PRO A 191 -21.33 -3.41 5.76
CA PRO A 191 -20.55 -2.95 4.61
C PRO A 191 -19.28 -2.18 5.02
N LYS A 192 -19.17 -1.79 6.27
CA LYS A 192 -18.04 -1.01 6.82
C LYS A 192 -17.03 -1.87 7.60
N ALA A 193 -17.25 -3.19 7.64
CA ALA A 193 -16.36 -4.06 8.38
C ALA A 193 -15.01 -4.25 7.67
N TRP A 194 -13.93 -4.04 8.40
CA TRP A 194 -12.55 -4.25 7.93
C TRP A 194 -11.82 -5.24 8.84
N ILE A 195 -10.81 -5.91 8.27
CA ILE A 195 -9.98 -6.87 9.02
C ILE A 195 -9.01 -6.10 9.92
N ASN A 196 -9.18 -6.24 11.23
CA ASN A 196 -8.30 -5.65 12.23
C ASN A 196 -7.39 -6.67 12.90
N ARG A 197 -7.72 -7.95 12.83
CA ARG A 197 -7.03 -9.04 13.51
C ARG A 197 -6.84 -10.23 12.58
N ILE A 198 -5.94 -11.10 12.96
CA ILE A 198 -5.76 -12.42 12.35
C ILE A 198 -6.49 -13.44 13.23
N ASN A 199 -7.03 -14.48 12.61
CA ASN A 199 -7.55 -15.63 13.34
C ASN A 199 -6.44 -16.34 14.10
N TYR A 200 -6.81 -16.93 15.22
CA TYR A 200 -5.95 -17.87 15.89
C TYR A 200 -5.88 -19.18 15.10
N ASP A 201 -4.72 -19.81 15.13
CA ASP A 201 -4.50 -21.07 14.44
C ASP A 201 -5.31 -22.20 15.10
N PRO A 202 -6.14 -22.92 14.33
CA PRO A 202 -6.95 -24.02 14.85
C PRO A 202 -6.14 -25.19 15.42
N GLU A 203 -4.97 -25.48 14.85
CA GLU A 203 -4.16 -26.62 15.23
C GLU A 203 -3.30 -26.37 16.48
N THR A 204 -3.07 -25.11 16.80
CA THR A 204 -2.25 -24.71 17.95
C THR A 204 -3.07 -23.98 18.99
N GLU A 205 -3.43 -22.72 18.73
CA GLU A 205 -4.05 -21.87 19.71
C GLU A 205 -5.47 -22.32 20.09
N GLU A 206 -6.30 -22.66 19.13
CA GLU A 206 -7.66 -23.13 19.42
C GLU A 206 -7.66 -24.48 20.15
N LYS A 207 -6.67 -25.33 19.89
CA LYS A 207 -6.56 -26.64 20.48
C LYS A 207 -6.03 -26.60 21.92
N TYR A 208 -5.02 -25.77 22.19
CA TYR A 208 -4.33 -25.77 23.48
C TYR A 208 -4.74 -24.64 24.41
N ASN A 209 -5.26 -23.51 23.86
CA ASN A 209 -5.63 -22.33 24.63
C ASN A 209 -7.14 -22.01 24.56
N LYS A 210 -7.97 -23.00 24.31
CA LYS A 210 -9.42 -22.86 24.11
C LYS A 210 -10.09 -21.99 25.19
N ALA A 211 -9.83 -22.26 26.46
CA ALA A 211 -10.46 -21.54 27.56
C ALA A 211 -10.17 -20.03 27.55
N GLU A 212 -8.94 -19.66 27.19
CA GLU A 212 -8.57 -18.24 27.07
C GLU A 212 -9.19 -17.59 25.84
N LEU A 213 -9.26 -18.31 24.72
CA LEU A 213 -9.93 -17.81 23.51
C LEU A 213 -11.45 -17.63 23.74
N GLU A 214 -12.09 -18.51 24.48
CA GLU A 214 -13.49 -18.36 24.90
C GLU A 214 -13.66 -17.12 25.80
N ARG A 215 -12.78 -16.92 26.78
CA ARG A 215 -12.79 -15.74 27.65
C ARG A 215 -12.63 -14.44 26.86
N LEU A 216 -11.81 -14.42 25.83
CA LEU A 216 -11.60 -13.27 24.93
C LEU A 216 -12.75 -13.06 23.93
N GLY A 217 -13.61 -14.06 23.75
CA GLY A 217 -14.63 -14.08 22.69
C GLY A 217 -14.06 -14.32 21.28
N ALA A 218 -12.89 -14.96 21.22
CA ALA A 218 -12.17 -15.22 19.97
C ALA A 218 -12.35 -16.65 19.45
N TYR A 219 -12.73 -17.62 20.32
CA TYR A 219 -12.85 -19.02 19.94
C TYR A 219 -13.94 -19.23 18.89
N LYS A 220 -13.55 -19.69 17.70
CA LYS A 220 -14.45 -19.94 16.56
C LYS A 220 -15.41 -18.77 16.25
N ASN A 221 -14.98 -17.57 16.54
CA ASN A 221 -15.77 -16.36 16.36
C ASN A 221 -15.14 -15.43 15.32
N TYR A 222 -15.68 -15.47 14.11
CA TYR A 222 -15.19 -14.64 13.03
C TYR A 222 -15.41 -13.12 13.25
N GLN A 223 -16.32 -12.72 14.13
CA GLN A 223 -16.47 -11.32 14.53
C GLN A 223 -15.23 -10.79 15.25
N TRP A 224 -14.39 -11.68 15.78
CA TRP A 224 -13.10 -11.35 16.34
C TRP A 224 -12.19 -10.61 15.36
N LEU A 225 -12.23 -10.97 14.09
CA LEU A 225 -11.43 -10.32 13.03
C LEU A 225 -11.70 -8.83 12.90
N ARG A 226 -12.91 -8.39 13.23
CA ARG A 226 -13.32 -6.99 13.14
C ARG A 226 -13.00 -6.18 14.39
N LYS A 227 -12.78 -6.84 15.52
CA LYS A 227 -12.55 -6.17 16.78
C LYS A 227 -11.33 -5.25 16.66
N PRO A 228 -11.48 -3.94 16.97
CA PRO A 228 -10.37 -3.01 16.89
C PRO A 228 -9.20 -3.43 17.76
N MET A 229 -8.01 -3.01 17.40
CA MET A 229 -6.82 -3.17 18.21
C MET A 229 -6.82 -2.12 19.33
N ILE A 230 -6.01 -2.34 20.35
CA ILE A 230 -5.97 -1.44 21.52
C ILE A 230 -5.53 -0.02 21.19
N TRP A 231 -4.86 0.17 20.06
CA TRP A 231 -4.35 1.47 19.60
C TRP A 231 -5.19 2.13 18.48
N GLN A 232 -6.35 1.57 18.16
CA GLN A 232 -7.31 2.09 17.18
C GLN A 232 -8.35 3.01 17.82
#